data_800551d465aaa907b3bf6d78042aad56
#
_entry.id   800551d465aaa907b3bf6d78042aad56
#
_cell.length_a   1.000
_cell.length_b   1.000
_cell.length_c   1.000
_cell.angle_alpha   90.00
_cell.angle_beta   90.00
_cell.angle_gamma   90.00
#
_symmetry.space_group_name_H-M   'P 1'
#
loop_
_entity.id
_entity.type
_entity.pdbx_description
1 polymer ?
#
loop_
_entity_poly.entity_id
_entity_poly.type
_entity_poly.pdbx_seq_one_letter_code
_entity_poly.pdbx_strand_id
1 'polypeptide(L)'
;MIVIRLIAELDHHLADEMREVIDDVIDVRGVEDIIFDFSRINFMDSAGIGLIMGRYRKIHEKGRIYVAGAGEGISRILLISGLHKLVVVSSDVNDAAKKILEGKRGN
;
A
#
# COMPACT_ATOMS: atom_id res chain seq x y z
N MET A 1 1.24 10.76 -6.28
CA MET A 1 0.81 9.64 -5.43
C MET A 1 -0.52 9.09 -5.88
N ILE A 2 -0.79 7.85 -5.57
CA ILE A 2 -2.12 7.26 -5.75
C ILE A 2 -2.61 6.70 -4.42
N VAL A 3 -3.94 6.72 -4.24
CA VAL A 3 -4.60 6.13 -3.08
C VAL A 3 -5.43 4.95 -3.57
N ILE A 4 -5.20 3.78 -3.00
CA ILE A 4 -5.92 2.56 -3.33
C ILE A 4 -6.74 2.16 -2.12
N ARG A 5 -8.06 2.35 -2.21
CA ARG A 5 -8.97 1.99 -1.13
C ARG A 5 -9.49 0.58 -1.35
N LEU A 6 -9.23 -0.27 -0.38
CA LEU A 6 -9.68 -1.65 -0.42
C LEU A 6 -11.05 -1.75 0.25
N ILE A 7 -12.04 -2.23 -0.50
CA ILE A 7 -13.43 -2.33 -0.03
C ILE A 7 -13.90 -3.76 0.13
N ALA A 8 -13.08 -4.72 -0.27
CA ALA A 8 -13.35 -6.14 -0.14
C ALA A 8 -12.05 -6.89 0.16
N GLU A 9 -12.16 -8.05 0.78
CA GLU A 9 -11.00 -8.89 1.06
C GLU A 9 -10.31 -9.29 -0.24
N LEU A 10 -8.97 -9.25 -0.21
CA LEU A 10 -8.17 -9.58 -1.37
C LEU A 10 -8.03 -11.09 -1.52
N ASP A 11 -8.64 -11.65 -2.57
CA ASP A 11 -8.36 -13.00 -3.02
C ASP A 11 -7.43 -12.95 -4.24
N HIS A 12 -7.09 -14.11 -4.80
CA HIS A 12 -6.18 -14.19 -5.94
C HIS A 12 -6.70 -13.44 -7.17
N HIS A 13 -7.99 -13.55 -7.45
CA HIS A 13 -8.61 -12.89 -8.60
C HIS A 13 -8.53 -11.38 -8.49
N LEU A 14 -8.97 -10.85 -7.37
CA LEU A 14 -8.98 -9.42 -7.14
C LEU A 14 -7.55 -8.86 -7.11
N ALA A 15 -6.63 -9.57 -6.44
CA ALA A 15 -5.24 -9.16 -6.37
C ALA A 15 -4.59 -9.10 -7.76
N ASP A 16 -4.87 -10.08 -8.63
CA ASP A 16 -4.35 -10.09 -9.99
C ASP A 16 -4.86 -8.92 -10.83
N GLU A 17 -6.17 -8.65 -10.75
CA GLU A 17 -6.78 -7.52 -11.44
C GLU A 17 -6.20 -6.19 -10.95
N MET A 18 -6.08 -6.05 -9.65
CA MET A 18 -5.51 -4.83 -9.06
C MET A 18 -4.05 -4.63 -9.44
N ARG A 19 -3.28 -5.71 -9.47
CA ARG A 19 -1.87 -5.62 -9.87
C ARG A 19 -1.73 -5.02 -11.26
N GLU A 20 -2.50 -5.49 -12.22
CA GLU A 20 -2.44 -4.97 -13.60
C GLU A 20 -2.79 -3.49 -13.65
N VAL A 21 -3.88 -3.10 -13.00
CA VAL A 21 -4.33 -1.71 -12.99
C VAL A 21 -3.30 -0.80 -12.31
N ILE A 22 -2.79 -1.21 -11.16
CA ILE A 22 -1.81 -0.41 -10.42
C ILE A 22 -0.52 -0.28 -11.19
N ASP A 23 -0.01 -1.37 -11.76
CA ASP A 23 1.23 -1.34 -12.54
C ASP A 23 1.11 -0.45 -13.76
N ASP A 24 -0.03 -0.49 -14.45
CA ASP A 24 -0.29 0.40 -15.58
C ASP A 24 -0.26 1.87 -15.16
N VAL A 25 -0.88 2.20 -14.04
CA VAL A 25 -0.88 3.57 -13.52
C VAL A 25 0.53 4.00 -13.13
N ILE A 26 1.29 3.14 -12.47
CA ILE A 26 2.69 3.43 -12.13
C ILE A 26 3.50 3.73 -13.39
N ASP A 27 3.39 2.87 -14.39
CA ASP A 27 4.20 2.97 -15.61
C ASP A 27 3.82 4.18 -16.46
N VAL A 28 2.53 4.45 -16.61
CA VAL A 28 2.03 5.55 -17.46
C VAL A 28 2.19 6.90 -16.80
N ARG A 29 1.91 6.99 -15.50
CA ARG A 29 1.89 8.27 -14.77
C ARG A 29 3.16 8.55 -13.97
N GLY A 30 4.08 7.61 -13.88
CA GLY A 30 5.31 7.79 -13.10
C GLY A 30 5.03 7.94 -11.61
N VAL A 31 4.10 7.17 -11.09
CA VAL A 31 3.71 7.24 -9.67
C VAL A 31 4.89 6.82 -8.80
N GLU A 32 5.22 7.62 -7.80
CA GLU A 32 6.29 7.33 -6.87
C GLU A 32 5.77 6.78 -5.54
N ASP A 33 4.67 7.31 -5.04
CA ASP A 33 4.12 6.92 -3.72
C ASP A 33 2.73 6.30 -3.85
N ILE A 34 2.51 5.23 -3.11
CA ILE A 34 1.24 4.50 -3.09
C ILE A 34 0.73 4.44 -1.66
N ILE A 35 -0.53 4.81 -1.46
CA ILE A 35 -1.22 4.65 -0.18
C ILE A 35 -2.26 3.55 -0.34
N PHE A 36 -2.12 2.47 0.41
CA PHE A 36 -3.16 1.44 0.53
C PHE A 36 -4.02 1.75 1.75
N ASP A 37 -5.29 2.02 1.52
CA ASP A 37 -6.26 2.31 2.57
C ASP A 37 -6.96 1.03 3.00
N PHE A 38 -6.66 0.56 4.19
CA PHE A 38 -7.21 -0.66 4.80
C PHE A 38 -8.32 -0.38 5.80
N SER A 39 -8.86 0.83 5.84
CA SER A 39 -9.85 1.21 6.86
C SER A 39 -11.14 0.37 6.81
N ARG A 40 -11.42 -0.27 5.68
CA ARG A 40 -12.66 -1.02 5.48
C ARG A 40 -12.50 -2.54 5.48
N ILE A 41 -11.28 -3.05 5.62
CA ILE A 41 -11.05 -4.50 5.67
C ILE A 41 -10.18 -4.87 6.86
N ASN A 42 -10.36 -6.08 7.37
CA ASN A 42 -9.64 -6.59 8.54
C ASN A 42 -8.68 -7.73 8.22
N PHE A 43 -8.72 -8.23 7.01
CA PHE A 43 -7.95 -9.41 6.67
C PHE A 43 -7.48 -9.36 5.22
N MET A 44 -6.29 -9.93 4.99
CA MET A 44 -5.81 -10.26 3.66
C MET A 44 -5.03 -11.56 3.75
N ASP A 45 -5.06 -12.33 2.68
CA ASP A 45 -4.27 -13.56 2.56
C ASP A 45 -2.92 -13.29 1.87
N SER A 46 -2.25 -14.36 1.47
CA SER A 46 -0.95 -14.25 0.79
C SER A 46 -1.03 -13.47 -0.54
N ALA A 47 -2.20 -13.43 -1.18
CA ALA A 47 -2.37 -12.65 -2.41
C ALA A 47 -2.25 -11.15 -2.13
N GLY A 48 -2.84 -10.68 -1.01
CA GLY A 48 -2.72 -9.30 -0.58
C GLY A 48 -1.30 -8.92 -0.20
N ILE A 49 -0.61 -9.82 0.52
CA ILE A 49 0.79 -9.63 0.86
C ILE A 49 1.64 -9.53 -0.42
N GLY A 50 1.40 -10.41 -1.37
CA GLY A 50 2.11 -10.38 -2.66
C GLY A 50 1.84 -9.13 -3.47
N LEU A 51 0.60 -8.62 -3.43
CA LEU A 51 0.24 -7.37 -4.10
C LEU A 51 1.09 -6.21 -3.57
N ILE A 52 1.17 -6.06 -2.26
CA ILE A 52 1.96 -4.99 -1.62
C ILE A 52 3.45 -5.19 -1.91
N MET A 53 3.95 -6.40 -1.73
CA MET A 53 5.36 -6.72 -1.91
C MET A 53 5.83 -6.44 -3.35
N GLY A 54 5.03 -6.83 -4.34
CA GLY A 54 5.34 -6.59 -5.75
C GLY A 54 5.37 -5.11 -6.09
N ARG A 55 4.44 -4.34 -5.55
CA ARG A 55 4.43 -2.88 -5.74
C ARG A 55 5.61 -2.23 -5.04
N TYR A 56 5.98 -2.72 -3.87
CA TYR A 56 7.16 -2.26 -3.17
C TYR A 56 8.41 -2.42 -4.05
N ARG A 57 8.63 -3.61 -4.61
CA ARG A 57 9.79 -3.86 -5.48
C ARG A 57 9.84 -2.94 -6.68
N LYS A 58 8.67 -2.57 -7.18
CA LYS A 58 8.56 -1.72 -8.36
C LYS A 58 8.91 -0.26 -8.09
N ILE A 59 8.58 0.25 -6.92
CA ILE A 59 8.68 1.69 -6.65
C ILE A 59 9.71 2.09 -5.59
N HIS A 60 10.27 1.15 -4.83
CA HIS A 60 11.04 1.47 -3.62
C HIS A 60 12.27 2.37 -3.85
N GLU A 61 12.82 2.40 -5.03
CA GLU A 61 13.94 3.27 -5.35
C GLU A 61 13.53 4.74 -5.52
N LYS A 62 12.28 4.99 -5.88
CA LYS A 62 11.78 6.33 -6.16
C LYS A 62 10.76 6.83 -5.15
N GLY A 63 10.09 5.94 -4.45
CA GLY A 63 9.02 6.30 -3.53
C GLY A 63 8.76 5.24 -2.49
N ARG A 64 7.64 5.38 -1.81
CA ARG A 64 7.31 4.51 -0.68
C ARG A 64 5.87 4.02 -0.77
N ILE A 65 5.64 2.91 -0.08
CA ILE A 65 4.29 2.40 0.15
C ILE A 65 3.87 2.77 1.55
N TYR A 66 2.66 3.31 1.66
CA TYR A 66 2.03 3.67 2.92
C TYR A 66 0.83 2.76 3.13
N VAL A 67 0.66 2.27 4.35
CA VAL A 67 -0.51 1.50 4.75
C VAL A 67 -1.28 2.35 5.74
N ALA A 68 -2.48 2.77 5.35
CA ALA A 68 -3.31 3.66 6.14
C ALA A 68 -4.52 2.94 6.70
N GLY A 69 -4.90 3.28 7.93
CA GLY A 69 -6.12 2.78 8.55
C GLY A 69 -6.11 1.30 8.89
N ALA A 70 -4.95 0.70 9.04
CA ALA A 70 -4.85 -0.71 9.38
C ALA A 70 -5.37 -0.95 10.79
N GLY A 71 -6.42 -1.76 10.90
CA GLY A 71 -6.90 -2.25 12.18
C GLY A 71 -6.00 -3.35 12.73
N GLU A 72 -6.42 -3.93 13.83
CA GLU A 72 -5.62 -4.94 14.54
C GLU A 72 -5.30 -6.16 13.68
N GLY A 73 -6.25 -6.65 12.89
CA GLY A 73 -6.05 -7.81 12.02
C GLY A 73 -5.01 -7.57 10.95
N ILE A 74 -5.10 -6.45 10.24
CA ILE A 74 -4.13 -6.09 9.19
C ILE A 74 -2.77 -5.79 9.81
N SER A 75 -2.73 -5.08 10.95
CA SER A 75 -1.47 -4.77 11.63
C SER A 75 -0.71 -6.04 12.01
N ARG A 76 -1.42 -7.06 12.48
CA ARG A 76 -0.84 -8.36 12.81
C ARG A 76 -0.26 -9.04 11.58
N ILE A 77 -0.97 -9.00 10.45
CA ILE A 77 -0.50 -9.56 9.19
C ILE A 77 0.75 -8.85 8.70
N LEU A 78 0.79 -7.53 8.79
CA LEU A 78 1.99 -6.75 8.43
C LEU A 78 3.19 -7.17 9.28
N LEU A 79 2.97 -7.38 10.57
CA LEU A 79 4.03 -7.79 11.49
C LEU A 79 4.54 -9.20 11.16
N ILE A 80 3.62 -10.17 11.05
CA ILE A 80 3.97 -11.58 10.82
C ILE A 80 4.66 -11.78 9.48
N SER A 81 4.20 -11.09 8.44
CA SER A 81 4.78 -11.19 7.09
C SER A 81 6.08 -10.42 6.92
N GLY A 82 6.42 -9.55 7.85
CA GLY A 82 7.58 -8.67 7.74
C GLY A 82 7.34 -7.42 6.90
N LEU A 83 6.14 -7.25 6.34
CA LEU A 83 5.81 -6.08 5.53
C LEU A 83 5.95 -4.76 6.30
N HIS A 84 5.75 -4.79 7.62
CA HIS A 84 5.90 -3.61 8.46
C HIS A 84 7.28 -2.95 8.36
N LYS A 85 8.29 -3.70 7.92
CA LYS A 85 9.65 -3.18 7.72
C LYS A 85 9.81 -2.47 6.37
N LEU A 86 8.92 -2.73 5.44
CA LEU A 86 9.01 -2.23 4.07
C LEU A 86 8.04 -1.09 3.78
N VAL A 87 6.99 -0.95 4.57
CA VAL A 87 5.96 0.07 4.36
C VAL A 87 5.94 1.08 5.51
N VAL A 88 5.38 2.24 5.25
CA VAL A 88 5.16 3.25 6.28
C VAL A 88 3.73 3.09 6.79
N VAL A 89 3.58 2.77 8.06
CA VAL A 89 2.26 2.62 8.68
C VAL A 89 1.75 3.99 9.11
N SER A 90 0.53 4.31 8.70
CA SER A 90 -0.10 5.60 8.96
C SER A 90 -1.49 5.39 9.55
N SER A 91 -1.95 6.34 10.36
CA SER A 91 -3.25 6.22 11.03
C SER A 91 -4.42 6.24 10.04
N ASP A 92 -4.34 7.08 9.02
CA ASP A 92 -5.34 7.20 7.96
C ASP A 92 -4.70 7.76 6.69
N VAL A 93 -5.50 7.94 5.65
CA VAL A 93 -5.02 8.47 4.36
C VAL A 93 -4.47 9.88 4.51
N ASN A 94 -5.10 10.72 5.33
CA ASN A 94 -4.63 12.09 5.55
C ASN A 94 -3.26 12.11 6.22
N ASP A 95 -3.04 11.25 7.20
CA ASP A 95 -1.74 11.10 7.86
C ASP A 95 -0.66 10.63 6.86
N ALA A 96 -0.99 9.66 6.03
CA ALA A 96 -0.08 9.18 4.98
C ALA A 96 0.27 10.28 3.99
N ALA A 97 -0.73 11.00 3.50
CA ALA A 97 -0.53 12.10 2.56
C ALA A 97 0.35 13.20 3.16
N LYS A 98 0.14 13.51 4.44
CA LYS A 98 0.95 14.49 5.16
C LYS A 98 2.41 14.05 5.24
N LYS A 99 2.67 12.79 5.53
CA LYS A 99 4.03 12.25 5.56
C LYS A 99 4.72 12.35 4.21
N ILE A 100 3.98 12.10 3.12
CA ILE A 100 4.51 12.24 1.76
C ILE A 100 4.91 13.68 1.49
N LEU A 101 4.05 14.63 1.81
CA LEU A 101 4.31 16.05 1.61
C LEU A 101 5.51 16.52 2.44
N GLU A 102 5.58 16.12 3.69
CA GLU A 102 6.69 16.49 4.58
C GLU A 102 8.01 15.92 4.08
N GLY A 103 8.02 14.68 3.59
CA GLY A 103 9.21 14.08 3.01
C GLY A 103 9.72 14.81 1.79
N LYS A 104 8.83 15.30 0.93
CA LYS A 104 9.20 16.07 -0.26
C LYS A 104 9.66 17.49 0.08
N ARG A 105 9.13 18.08 1.14
CA ARG A 105 9.53 19.40 1.62
C ARG A 105 10.86 19.40 2.35
N GLY A 106 11.18 18.32 3.02
CA GLY A 106 12.37 18.20 3.84
C GLY A 106 13.67 18.09 3.06
N ASN A 107 13.56 18.05 1.75
CA ASN A 107 14.72 17.98 0.84
C ASN A 107 14.83 19.28 0.03
#